data_7c4062626209fe09a90f5e28bf7f38ee
#
_entry.id   7c4062626209fe09a90f5e28bf7f38ee
#
_cell.length_a   1.000
_cell.length_b   1.000
_cell.length_c   1.000
_cell.angle_alpha   90.00
_cell.angle_beta   90.00
_cell.angle_gamma   90.00
#
_symmetry.space_group_name_H-M   'P 1'
#
loop_
_entity.id
_entity.type
_entity.pdbx_description
1 polymer ?
#
loop_
_entity_poly.entity_id
_entity_poly.type
_entity_poly.pdbx_seq_one_letter_code
_entity_poly.pdbx_strand_id
1 'polypeptide(L)'
;KMTQSEPMKPTACLALADGTIFYGHGFGATGETSAELCFNTAMTGYQEIMTDPSYAGQVVTFTFPHIGNTGITPEDDETVDPVSAGMIVKWDPTESSNWRATEELGPWLASRGRIGMGGVDTRRLTRAIRQQGAPHVALAHDPDGDFDIAALVQKARDFSGLVGLDLAKDVTCAQSYQWNEMRWAWPEGYAPQTAPKGGSRERRRLS
;
A
#
# COMPACT_ATOMS: atom_id res chain seq x y z
N LYS A 1 40.83 7.70 3.51
CA LYS A 1 40.01 7.53 4.74
C LYS A 1 38.58 7.44 4.25
N MET A 2 38.03 6.26 4.24
CA MET A 2 36.59 6.08 4.08
C MET A 2 35.93 6.61 5.36
N THR A 3 35.20 7.69 5.26
CA THR A 3 34.31 8.17 6.31
C THR A 3 33.22 7.12 6.45
N GLN A 4 33.21 6.40 7.56
CA GLN A 4 32.04 5.59 7.94
C GLN A 4 30.91 6.59 8.18
N SER A 5 29.90 6.58 7.31
CA SER A 5 28.65 7.26 7.59
C SER A 5 28.06 6.65 8.85
N GLU A 6 27.72 7.48 9.83
CA GLU A 6 26.95 7.02 10.99
C GLU A 6 25.69 6.31 10.49
N PRO A 7 25.29 5.18 11.11
CA PRO A 7 24.07 4.51 10.76
C PRO A 7 22.89 5.49 10.96
N MET A 8 22.12 5.71 9.92
CA MET A 8 20.96 6.59 9.96
C MET A 8 19.97 6.06 11.03
N LYS A 9 19.52 6.95 11.93
CA LYS A 9 18.50 6.62 12.94
C LYS A 9 17.23 6.13 12.19
N PRO A 10 16.64 5.00 12.58
CA PRO A 10 15.41 4.55 11.95
C PRO A 10 14.27 5.52 12.24
N THR A 11 13.48 5.83 11.22
CA THR A 11 12.32 6.71 11.30
C THR A 11 11.00 5.97 11.14
N ALA A 12 11.05 4.64 10.98
CA ALA A 12 9.89 3.79 10.99
C ALA A 12 10.11 2.53 11.82
N CYS A 13 9.03 2.06 12.43
CA CYS A 13 9.00 0.87 13.28
C CYS A 13 7.76 0.04 12.95
N LEU A 14 7.97 -1.28 12.75
CA LEU A 14 6.90 -2.27 12.65
C LEU A 14 6.97 -3.19 13.85
N ALA A 15 5.94 -3.18 14.69
CA ALA A 15 5.80 -4.05 15.83
C ALA A 15 4.75 -5.14 15.55
N LEU A 16 5.12 -6.41 15.72
CA LEU A 16 4.20 -7.54 15.64
C LEU A 16 3.60 -7.83 17.03
N ALA A 17 2.41 -8.41 17.05
CA ALA A 17 1.73 -8.76 18.30
C ALA A 17 2.50 -9.75 19.17
N ASP A 18 3.40 -10.56 18.60
CA ASP A 18 4.29 -11.47 19.33
C ASP A 18 5.48 -10.76 20.00
N GLY A 19 5.66 -9.47 19.74
CA GLY A 19 6.77 -8.66 20.23
C GLY A 19 7.97 -8.57 19.28
N THR A 20 7.90 -9.17 18.10
CA THR A 20 8.94 -9.03 17.07
C THR A 20 8.93 -7.61 16.52
N ILE A 21 10.11 -6.99 16.42
CA ILE A 21 10.27 -5.61 15.94
C ILE A 21 11.15 -5.57 14.69
N PHE A 22 10.74 -4.74 13.73
CA PHE A 22 11.52 -4.34 12.58
C PHE A 22 11.67 -2.84 12.56
N TYR A 23 12.87 -2.38 12.24
CA TYR A 23 13.17 -0.95 12.05
C TYR A 23 13.52 -0.67 10.60
N GLY A 24 13.21 0.54 10.16
CA GLY A 24 13.50 1.01 8.81
C GLY A 24 13.35 2.52 8.69
N HIS A 25 13.19 2.99 7.46
CA HIS A 25 13.01 4.39 7.14
C HIS A 25 11.55 4.62 6.74
N GLY A 26 10.93 5.61 7.38
CA GLY A 26 9.56 6.00 7.06
C GLY A 26 9.48 6.88 5.81
N PHE A 27 8.43 6.70 5.04
CA PHE A 27 8.02 7.60 3.97
C PHE A 27 6.49 7.65 3.91
N GLY A 28 5.94 8.63 3.17
CA GLY A 28 4.50 8.85 3.21
C GLY A 28 4.08 9.64 4.46
N ALA A 29 2.89 9.32 4.99
CA ALA A 29 2.35 10.00 6.18
C ALA A 29 3.13 9.64 7.45
N THR A 30 3.14 10.56 8.40
CA THR A 30 3.62 10.30 9.78
C THR A 30 2.47 9.84 10.66
N GLY A 31 2.78 9.13 11.75
CA GLY A 31 1.81 8.62 12.71
C GLY A 31 1.87 7.09 12.86
N GLU A 32 0.75 6.50 13.25
CA GLU A 32 0.67 5.08 13.55
C GLU A 32 -0.60 4.45 12.97
N THR A 33 -0.51 3.20 12.55
CA THR A 33 -1.66 2.40 12.11
C THR A 33 -1.56 0.97 12.62
N SER A 34 -2.70 0.31 12.84
CA SER A 34 -2.77 -1.12 13.17
C SER A 34 -3.52 -1.86 12.07
N ALA A 35 -3.05 -3.05 11.74
CA ALA A 35 -3.56 -3.80 10.61
C ALA A 35 -3.19 -5.29 10.69
N GLU A 36 -3.73 -6.11 9.80
CA GLU A 36 -3.14 -7.40 9.48
C GLU A 36 -1.99 -7.23 8.48
N LEU A 37 -0.94 -8.03 8.65
CA LEU A 37 0.22 -8.01 7.76
C LEU A 37 0.09 -9.10 6.71
N CYS A 38 0.17 -8.71 5.45
CA CYS A 38 0.25 -9.65 4.32
C CYS A 38 1.49 -9.39 3.46
N PHE A 39 1.69 -10.18 2.41
CA PHE A 39 2.74 -9.93 1.43
C PHE A 39 2.25 -10.15 -0.01
N ASN A 40 2.84 -9.42 -0.93
CA ASN A 40 2.62 -9.55 -2.35
C ASN A 40 3.94 -9.81 -3.07
N THR A 41 3.94 -10.71 -4.06
CA THR A 41 5.14 -11.12 -4.81
C THR A 41 5.20 -10.55 -6.22
N ALA A 42 4.26 -9.71 -6.62
CA ALA A 42 4.26 -9.04 -7.91
C ALA A 42 5.50 -8.15 -8.07
N MET A 43 6.04 -8.11 -9.27
CA MET A 43 7.20 -7.27 -9.61
C MET A 43 6.79 -5.85 -10.00
N THR A 44 5.53 -5.66 -10.37
CA THR A 44 4.93 -4.40 -10.84
C THR A 44 3.54 -4.26 -10.23
N GLY A 45 2.90 -3.11 -10.42
CA GLY A 45 1.52 -2.90 -10.01
C GLY A 45 1.37 -2.60 -8.52
N TYR A 46 2.35 -1.95 -7.91
CA TYR A 46 2.26 -1.60 -6.48
C TYR A 46 1.16 -0.56 -6.20
N GLN A 47 0.86 0.33 -7.14
CA GLN A 47 -0.22 1.31 -7.01
C GLN A 47 -1.57 0.62 -7.05
N GLU A 48 -1.79 -0.26 -8.02
CA GLU A 48 -2.98 -1.09 -8.15
C GLU A 48 -3.20 -1.93 -6.87
N ILE A 49 -2.13 -2.55 -6.33
CA ILE A 49 -2.22 -3.33 -5.08
C ILE A 49 -2.62 -2.46 -3.90
N MET A 50 -2.05 -1.25 -3.77
CA MET A 50 -2.37 -0.34 -2.67
C MET A 50 -3.81 0.19 -2.74
N THR A 51 -4.38 0.28 -3.95
CA THR A 51 -5.72 0.77 -4.22
C THR A 51 -6.75 -0.35 -4.42
N ASP A 52 -6.33 -1.63 -4.48
CA ASP A 52 -7.23 -2.78 -4.62
C ASP A 52 -8.02 -2.99 -3.30
N PRO A 53 -9.36 -2.97 -3.36
CA PRO A 53 -10.23 -3.23 -2.21
C PRO A 53 -9.93 -4.53 -1.45
N SER A 54 -9.32 -5.53 -2.11
CA SER A 54 -8.94 -6.80 -1.49
C SER A 54 -7.90 -6.64 -0.37
N TYR A 55 -7.15 -5.53 -0.34
CA TYR A 55 -6.16 -5.24 0.71
C TYR A 55 -6.66 -4.28 1.78
N ALA A 56 -7.98 -4.05 1.86
CA ALA A 56 -8.57 -3.19 2.88
C ALA A 56 -8.16 -3.63 4.29
N GLY A 57 -7.66 -2.68 5.10
CA GLY A 57 -7.23 -2.94 6.48
C GLY A 57 -5.95 -3.76 6.62
N GLN A 58 -5.17 -3.95 5.56
CA GLN A 58 -3.90 -4.69 5.59
C GLN A 58 -2.70 -3.77 5.36
N VAL A 59 -1.57 -4.07 6.02
CA VAL A 59 -0.24 -3.58 5.66
C VAL A 59 0.37 -4.58 4.70
N VAL A 60 0.75 -4.12 3.51
CA VAL A 60 1.26 -4.99 2.43
C VAL A 60 2.78 -4.97 2.38
N THR A 61 3.41 -6.12 2.55
CA THR A 61 4.85 -6.30 2.34
C THR A 61 5.13 -6.66 0.88
N PHE A 62 5.83 -5.78 0.17
CA PHE A 62 6.27 -6.05 -1.20
C PHE A 62 7.59 -6.81 -1.20
N THR A 63 7.61 -8.00 -1.80
CA THR A 63 8.82 -8.83 -1.84
C THR A 63 9.79 -8.43 -2.95
N PHE A 64 9.30 -7.77 -3.99
CA PHE A 64 10.15 -7.22 -5.04
C PHE A 64 10.95 -6.03 -4.49
N PRO A 65 12.28 -5.99 -4.72
CA PRO A 65 13.14 -5.04 -4.02
C PRO A 65 12.99 -3.58 -4.46
N HIS A 66 12.64 -3.33 -5.72
CA HIS A 66 12.53 -1.98 -6.29
C HIS A 66 11.06 -1.58 -6.45
N ILE A 67 10.54 -0.85 -5.47
CA ILE A 67 9.19 -0.31 -5.46
C ILE A 67 9.27 1.22 -5.50
N GLY A 68 8.38 1.85 -6.26
CA GLY A 68 8.32 3.31 -6.43
C GLY A 68 8.95 3.83 -7.72
N ASN A 69 9.77 3.05 -8.38
CA ASN A 69 10.53 3.45 -9.58
C ASN A 69 9.67 3.78 -10.82
N THR A 70 8.44 3.33 -10.88
CA THR A 70 7.50 3.68 -11.96
C THR A 70 6.69 4.93 -11.66
N GLY A 71 6.78 5.45 -10.42
CA GLY A 71 5.95 6.58 -9.98
C GLY A 71 4.49 6.22 -9.84
N ILE A 72 3.65 7.23 -9.79
CA ILE A 72 2.20 7.14 -9.64
C ILE A 72 1.54 7.80 -10.86
N THR A 73 0.45 7.21 -11.32
CA THR A 73 -0.41 7.77 -12.37
C THR A 73 -1.87 7.49 -12.05
N PRO A 74 -2.80 8.45 -12.25
CA PRO A 74 -4.23 8.24 -11.99
C PRO A 74 -4.86 7.08 -12.78
N GLU A 75 -4.22 6.65 -13.85
CA GLU A 75 -4.71 5.54 -14.69
C GLU A 75 -4.52 4.15 -14.06
N ASP A 76 -3.66 4.03 -13.03
CA ASP A 76 -3.32 2.76 -12.40
C ASP A 76 -4.00 2.60 -11.02
N ASP A 77 -4.96 3.47 -10.66
CA ASP A 77 -5.76 3.34 -9.45
C ASP A 77 -6.95 2.37 -9.68
N GLU A 78 -7.08 1.35 -8.83
CA GLU A 78 -8.26 0.47 -8.78
C GLU A 78 -9.43 1.15 -8.04
N THR A 79 -9.11 2.00 -7.05
CA THR A 79 -10.05 2.89 -6.36
C THR A 79 -9.43 4.27 -6.16
N VAL A 80 -10.28 5.28 -5.95
CA VAL A 80 -9.85 6.69 -5.80
C VAL A 80 -8.82 6.88 -4.68
N ASP A 81 -8.98 6.15 -3.57
CA ASP A 81 -8.10 6.22 -2.40
C ASP A 81 -7.50 4.86 -2.07
N PRO A 82 -6.23 4.79 -1.60
CA PRO A 82 -5.65 3.55 -1.13
C PRO A 82 -6.45 2.99 0.04
N VAL A 83 -6.87 1.75 -0.09
CA VAL A 83 -7.62 1.02 0.95
C VAL A 83 -6.71 0.25 1.89
N SER A 84 -5.49 -0.07 1.46
CA SER A 84 -4.48 -0.69 2.31
C SER A 84 -4.05 0.28 3.42
N ALA A 85 -3.74 -0.25 4.61
CA ALA A 85 -3.35 0.53 5.78
C ALA A 85 -1.92 1.10 5.67
N GLY A 86 -1.07 0.47 4.87
CA GLY A 86 0.30 0.90 4.66
C GLY A 86 1.10 -0.10 3.83
N MET A 87 2.36 0.22 3.56
CA MET A 87 3.26 -0.63 2.77
C MET A 87 4.64 -0.79 3.38
N ILE A 88 5.26 -1.95 3.13
CA ILE A 88 6.63 -2.24 3.54
C ILE A 88 7.42 -2.69 2.33
N VAL A 89 8.59 -2.09 2.14
CA VAL A 89 9.47 -2.34 0.99
C VAL A 89 10.89 -2.63 1.45
N LYS A 90 11.65 -3.31 0.60
CA LYS A 90 13.03 -3.68 0.93
C LYS A 90 13.98 -2.49 0.92
N TRP A 91 13.90 -1.67 -0.10
CA TRP A 91 14.71 -0.46 -0.26
C TRP A 91 13.82 0.76 -0.27
N ASP A 92 14.38 1.89 0.17
CA ASP A 92 13.66 3.14 0.10
C ASP A 92 13.28 3.45 -1.34
N PRO A 93 12.07 3.97 -1.60
CA PRO A 93 11.65 4.37 -2.94
C PRO A 93 12.64 5.38 -3.54
N THR A 94 13.00 5.16 -4.79
CA THR A 94 13.79 6.12 -5.58
C THR A 94 12.88 7.04 -6.38
N GLU A 95 13.46 8.11 -6.92
CA GLU A 95 12.77 8.97 -7.89
C GLU A 95 12.23 8.11 -9.05
N SER A 96 11.06 8.48 -9.53
CA SER A 96 10.41 7.78 -10.63
C SER A 96 11.17 8.00 -11.94
N SER A 97 11.26 6.95 -12.75
CA SER A 97 11.92 6.98 -14.07
C SER A 97 10.98 6.63 -15.22
N ASN A 98 9.68 6.61 -14.98
CA ASN A 98 8.67 6.30 -15.98
C ASN A 98 8.03 7.58 -16.54
N TRP A 99 7.90 7.66 -17.85
CA TRP A 99 7.28 8.79 -18.54
C TRP A 99 5.80 9.02 -18.18
N ARG A 100 5.09 7.99 -17.68
CA ARG A 100 3.70 8.09 -17.20
C ARG A 100 3.58 8.66 -15.79
N ALA A 101 4.69 8.75 -15.04
CA ALA A 101 4.67 9.22 -13.67
C ALA A 101 4.19 10.69 -13.60
N THR A 102 3.17 10.93 -12.82
CA THR A 102 2.63 12.26 -12.51
C THR A 102 2.94 12.68 -11.08
N GLU A 103 3.24 11.72 -10.20
CA GLU A 103 3.53 11.94 -8.79
C GLU A 103 4.51 10.86 -8.28
N GLU A 104 5.28 11.19 -7.23
CA GLU A 104 6.15 10.25 -6.55
C GLU A 104 5.40 9.46 -5.48
N LEU A 105 5.84 8.23 -5.20
CA LEU A 105 5.18 7.31 -4.27
C LEU A 105 5.07 7.89 -2.84
N GLY A 106 6.12 8.52 -2.32
CA GLY A 106 6.12 9.09 -0.97
C GLY A 106 5.09 10.20 -0.79
N PRO A 107 5.11 11.27 -1.58
CA PRO A 107 4.09 12.31 -1.58
C PRO A 107 2.66 11.78 -1.78
N TRP A 108 2.47 10.82 -2.68
CA TRP A 108 1.18 10.20 -2.94
C TRP A 108 0.61 9.49 -1.70
N LEU A 109 1.43 8.71 -0.98
CA LEU A 109 1.03 8.08 0.28
C LEU A 109 0.74 9.12 1.36
N ALA A 110 1.60 10.15 1.48
CA ALA A 110 1.45 11.22 2.47
C ALA A 110 0.12 11.95 2.31
N SER A 111 -0.24 12.33 1.07
CA SER A 111 -1.49 13.05 0.77
C SER A 111 -2.74 12.23 1.11
N ARG A 112 -2.61 10.89 1.19
CA ARG A 112 -3.68 9.94 1.50
C ARG A 112 -3.61 9.36 2.91
N GLY A 113 -2.73 9.91 3.76
CA GLY A 113 -2.57 9.46 5.15
C GLY A 113 -2.06 8.03 5.30
N ARG A 114 -1.30 7.51 4.31
CA ARG A 114 -0.75 6.16 4.34
C ARG A 114 0.72 6.16 4.67
N ILE A 115 1.13 5.19 5.50
CA ILE A 115 2.51 5.04 5.96
C ILE A 115 3.23 4.04 5.08
N GLY A 116 4.44 4.40 4.64
CA GLY A 116 5.39 3.50 4.01
C GLY A 116 6.61 3.28 4.89
N MET A 117 7.22 2.10 4.80
CA MET A 117 8.44 1.74 5.51
C MET A 117 9.41 1.04 4.57
N GLY A 118 10.59 1.62 4.36
CA GLY A 118 11.71 1.07 3.58
C GLY A 118 12.84 0.56 4.45
N GLY A 119 13.87 -0.03 3.82
CA GLY A 119 15.06 -0.52 4.52
C GLY A 119 14.83 -1.83 5.30
N VAL A 120 13.77 -2.58 5.01
CA VAL A 120 13.37 -3.77 5.77
C VAL A 120 13.83 -5.06 5.11
N ASP A 121 14.28 -6.03 5.92
CA ASP A 121 14.44 -7.42 5.45
C ASP A 121 13.08 -8.06 5.18
N THR A 122 12.52 -7.77 4.01
CA THR A 122 11.22 -8.28 3.58
C THR A 122 11.18 -9.81 3.47
N ARG A 123 12.34 -10.47 3.24
CA ARG A 123 12.43 -11.93 3.24
C ARG A 123 12.23 -12.52 4.63
N ARG A 124 12.86 -11.93 5.65
CA ARG A 124 12.65 -12.32 7.06
C ARG A 124 11.19 -12.11 7.45
N LEU A 125 10.62 -10.97 7.07
CA LEU A 125 9.23 -10.63 7.36
C LEU A 125 8.24 -11.60 6.67
N THR A 126 8.46 -11.92 5.39
CA THR A 126 7.64 -12.91 4.67
C THR A 126 7.69 -14.30 5.29
N ARG A 127 8.85 -14.71 5.84
CA ARG A 127 8.95 -15.98 6.58
C ARG A 127 8.11 -15.98 7.86
N ALA A 128 8.12 -14.87 8.60
CA ALA A 128 7.29 -14.72 9.80
C ALA A 128 5.80 -14.83 9.43
N ILE A 129 5.35 -14.14 8.37
CA ILE A 129 3.97 -14.22 7.89
C ILE A 129 3.58 -15.66 7.52
N ARG A 130 4.46 -16.40 6.82
CA ARG A 130 4.18 -17.80 6.44
C ARG A 130 4.08 -18.75 7.62
N GLN A 131 4.81 -18.48 8.69
CA GLN A 131 4.82 -19.32 9.88
C GLN A 131 3.66 -19.04 10.83
N GLN A 132 3.23 -17.78 10.93
CA GLN A 132 2.24 -17.32 11.90
C GLN A 132 0.85 -17.10 11.29
N GLY A 133 0.72 -17.11 9.97
CA GLY A 133 -0.46 -16.61 9.26
C GLY A 133 -0.35 -15.11 9.03
N ALA A 134 -1.47 -14.40 8.98
CA ALA A 134 -1.52 -12.93 8.87
C ALA A 134 -1.36 -12.30 10.27
N PRO A 135 -0.12 -11.95 10.73
CA PRO A 135 0.05 -11.42 12.07
C PRO A 135 -0.55 -10.01 12.17
N HIS A 136 -1.05 -9.68 13.35
CA HIS A 136 -1.45 -8.31 13.67
C HIS A 136 -0.20 -7.47 13.92
N VAL A 137 -0.20 -6.27 13.40
CA VAL A 137 0.94 -5.33 13.48
C VAL A 137 0.49 -3.93 13.84
N ALA A 138 1.44 -3.17 14.41
CA ALA A 138 1.40 -1.71 14.43
C ALA A 138 2.59 -1.18 13.63
N LEU A 139 2.31 -0.32 12.67
CA LEU A 139 3.29 0.38 11.85
C LEU A 139 3.32 1.84 12.26
N ALA A 140 4.51 2.36 12.59
CA ALA A 140 4.72 3.75 12.99
C ALA A 140 5.75 4.42 12.09
N HIS A 141 5.53 5.69 11.76
CA HIS A 141 6.48 6.59 11.13
C HIS A 141 6.60 7.87 11.94
N ASP A 142 7.76 8.07 12.54
CA ASP A 142 8.15 9.26 13.27
C ASP A 142 9.50 9.77 12.73
N PRO A 143 9.56 10.98 12.16
CA PRO A 143 10.80 11.55 11.63
C PRO A 143 11.92 11.67 12.66
N ASP A 144 11.58 11.83 13.93
CA ASP A 144 12.55 11.88 15.03
C ASP A 144 12.96 10.48 15.49
N GLY A 145 12.25 9.43 15.05
CA GLY A 145 12.51 8.04 15.40
C GLY A 145 12.28 7.74 16.88
N ASP A 146 11.33 8.41 17.49
CA ASP A 146 10.97 8.21 18.90
C ASP A 146 9.74 7.29 18.98
N PHE A 147 10.00 6.02 19.32
CA PHE A 147 8.97 4.98 19.37
C PHE A 147 8.77 4.45 20.78
N ASP A 148 7.54 4.46 21.27
CA ASP A 148 7.13 3.65 22.42
C ASP A 148 6.84 2.22 21.94
N ILE A 149 7.87 1.39 21.98
CA ILE A 149 7.80 0.01 21.52
C ILE A 149 6.76 -0.80 22.28
N ALA A 150 6.62 -0.57 23.59
CA ALA A 150 5.65 -1.29 24.41
C ALA A 150 4.22 -0.93 24.00
N ALA A 151 3.95 0.36 23.76
CA ALA A 151 2.66 0.82 23.26
C ALA A 151 2.36 0.28 21.87
N LEU A 152 3.32 0.25 20.93
CA LEU A 152 3.13 -0.29 19.59
C LEU A 152 2.82 -1.80 19.62
N VAL A 153 3.55 -2.59 20.43
CA VAL A 153 3.25 -4.02 20.59
C VAL A 153 1.86 -4.23 21.19
N GLN A 154 1.47 -3.41 22.18
CA GLN A 154 0.14 -3.48 22.76
C GLN A 154 -0.94 -3.13 21.74
N LYS A 155 -0.72 -2.09 20.93
CA LYS A 155 -1.60 -1.68 19.84
C LYS A 155 -1.79 -2.77 18.80
N ALA A 156 -0.71 -3.51 18.46
CA ALA A 156 -0.78 -4.67 17.57
C ALA A 156 -1.61 -5.82 18.19
N ARG A 157 -1.50 -6.04 19.50
CA ARG A 157 -2.28 -7.07 20.22
C ARG A 157 -3.76 -6.73 20.34
N ASP A 158 -4.06 -5.45 20.53
CA ASP A 158 -5.44 -4.97 20.70
C ASP A 158 -6.19 -4.85 19.38
N PHE A 159 -5.50 -4.98 18.25
CA PHE A 159 -6.14 -4.99 16.94
C PHE A 159 -7.06 -6.22 16.82
N SER A 160 -8.35 -5.98 16.57
CA SER A 160 -9.38 -7.04 16.55
C SER A 160 -9.28 -8.01 15.36
N GLY A 161 -8.42 -7.70 14.40
CA GLY A 161 -8.34 -8.43 13.13
C GLY A 161 -9.45 -8.04 12.16
N LEU A 162 -9.42 -8.66 10.99
CA LEU A 162 -10.41 -8.42 9.92
C LEU A 162 -11.55 -9.44 9.94
N VAL A 163 -11.43 -10.50 10.74
CA VAL A 163 -12.45 -11.56 10.82
C VAL A 163 -13.75 -11.02 11.41
N GLY A 164 -14.84 -11.16 10.67
CA GLY A 164 -16.17 -10.68 11.10
C GLY A 164 -16.45 -9.22 10.74
N LEU A 165 -15.52 -8.50 10.15
CA LEU A 165 -15.77 -7.18 9.58
C LEU A 165 -16.47 -7.32 8.22
N ASP A 166 -17.51 -6.53 8.00
CA ASP A 166 -18.16 -6.42 6.69
C ASP A 166 -17.44 -5.37 5.83
N LEU A 167 -16.20 -5.69 5.45
CA LEU A 167 -15.39 -4.79 4.62
C LEU A 167 -16.02 -4.54 3.25
N ALA A 168 -16.90 -5.41 2.78
CA ALA A 168 -17.60 -5.22 1.52
C ALA A 168 -18.42 -3.93 1.50
N LYS A 169 -18.99 -3.51 2.63
CA LYS A 169 -19.69 -2.22 2.74
C LYS A 169 -18.79 -1.02 2.57
N ASP A 170 -17.56 -1.11 3.09
CA ASP A 170 -16.61 0.01 3.10
C ASP A 170 -15.95 0.20 1.73
N VAL A 171 -15.87 -0.87 0.93
CA VAL A 171 -15.20 -0.86 -0.40
C VAL A 171 -16.18 -0.93 -1.58
N THR A 172 -17.47 -1.09 -1.31
CA THR A 172 -18.50 -1.10 -2.36
C THR A 172 -18.92 0.32 -2.69
N CYS A 173 -19.16 0.61 -3.98
CA CYS A 173 -19.66 1.90 -4.41
C CYS A 173 -21.01 2.22 -3.73
N ALA A 174 -21.13 3.43 -3.14
CA ALA A 174 -22.32 3.88 -2.44
C ALA A 174 -23.54 4.05 -3.36
N GLN A 175 -23.32 4.22 -4.65
CA GLN A 175 -24.36 4.44 -5.66
C GLN A 175 -24.04 3.68 -6.95
N SER A 176 -25.08 3.22 -7.65
CA SER A 176 -24.90 2.68 -9.00
C SER A 176 -24.43 3.78 -9.96
N TYR A 177 -23.49 3.49 -10.81
CA TYR A 177 -22.98 4.41 -11.82
C TYR A 177 -22.93 3.75 -13.19
N GLN A 178 -22.85 4.56 -14.25
CA GLN A 178 -22.67 4.06 -15.60
C GLN A 178 -21.18 4.04 -15.94
N TRP A 179 -20.66 2.88 -16.29
CA TRP A 179 -19.32 2.76 -16.81
C TRP A 179 -19.31 3.22 -18.27
N ASN A 180 -18.54 4.29 -18.53
CA ASN A 180 -18.48 4.93 -19.86
C ASN A 180 -17.11 4.82 -20.52
N GLU A 181 -16.19 4.07 -19.94
CA GLU A 181 -14.82 3.93 -20.43
C GLU A 181 -14.62 2.57 -21.10
N MET A 182 -13.75 2.54 -22.09
CA MET A 182 -13.26 1.31 -22.72
C MET A 182 -12.08 0.76 -21.92
N ARG A 183 -11.69 -0.48 -22.22
CA ARG A 183 -10.46 -1.05 -21.69
C ARG A 183 -9.27 -0.16 -22.07
N TRP A 184 -8.33 0.02 -21.13
CA TRP A 184 -7.08 0.73 -21.38
C TRP A 184 -6.35 0.19 -22.62
N ALA A 185 -5.88 1.06 -23.48
CA ALA A 185 -5.12 0.74 -24.67
C ALA A 185 -4.05 1.80 -24.93
N TRP A 186 -2.90 1.35 -25.38
CA TRP A 186 -1.82 2.23 -25.80
C TRP A 186 -2.09 2.79 -27.20
N PRO A 187 -1.83 4.09 -27.47
CA PRO A 187 -1.40 5.15 -26.54
C PRO A 187 -2.55 5.96 -25.92
N GLU A 188 -3.80 5.62 -26.17
CA GLU A 188 -4.99 6.43 -25.87
C GLU A 188 -5.42 6.36 -24.39
N GLY A 189 -4.90 5.40 -23.59
CA GLY A 189 -5.34 5.19 -22.23
C GLY A 189 -6.77 4.64 -22.16
N TYR A 190 -7.58 5.11 -21.20
CA TYR A 190 -9.01 4.81 -21.10
C TYR A 190 -9.81 5.72 -22.00
N ALA A 191 -10.06 5.28 -23.24
CA ALA A 191 -10.88 6.02 -24.17
C ALA A 191 -12.37 5.99 -23.75
N PRO A 192 -13.14 7.08 -23.97
CA PRO A 192 -14.58 7.05 -23.75
C PRO A 192 -15.26 6.04 -24.67
N GLN A 193 -16.25 5.33 -24.12
CA GLN A 193 -17.06 4.37 -24.90
C GLN A 193 -17.85 5.12 -25.97
N THR A 194 -17.36 5.14 -27.20
CA THR A 194 -18.13 5.67 -28.34
C THR A 194 -19.30 4.71 -28.58
N ALA A 195 -20.53 5.23 -28.59
CA ALA A 195 -21.71 4.43 -28.92
C ALA A 195 -21.49 3.69 -30.23
N PRO A 196 -21.70 2.36 -30.28
CA PRO A 196 -21.54 1.63 -31.55
C PRO A 196 -22.48 2.23 -32.60
N LYS A 197 -21.94 2.59 -33.74
CA LYS A 197 -22.76 2.97 -34.92
C LYS A 197 -23.63 1.76 -35.27
N GLY A 198 -24.91 1.81 -34.89
CA GLY A 198 -25.94 0.86 -35.31
C GLY A 198 -25.89 -0.50 -34.59
N GLY A 199 -26.50 -0.60 -33.43
CA GLY A 199 -26.79 -1.84 -32.74
C GLY A 199 -27.24 -1.57 -31.29
N SER A 200 -28.50 -1.82 -30.98
CA SER A 200 -29.04 -1.74 -29.66
C SER A 200 -28.44 -2.87 -28.77
N ARG A 201 -27.32 -2.60 -28.10
CA ARG A 201 -26.90 -3.41 -26.98
C ARG A 201 -27.42 -2.77 -25.70
N GLU A 202 -28.30 -3.49 -25.00
CA GLU A 202 -28.73 -3.16 -23.66
C GLU A 202 -27.50 -2.83 -22.79
N ARG A 203 -27.52 -1.65 -22.22
CA ARG A 203 -26.51 -1.21 -21.25
C ARG A 203 -26.64 -2.05 -19.99
N ARG A 204 -25.66 -2.85 -19.66
CA ARG A 204 -25.62 -3.55 -18.37
C ARG A 204 -25.47 -2.52 -17.26
N ARG A 205 -26.41 -2.51 -16.33
CA ARG A 205 -26.28 -1.81 -15.06
C ARG A 205 -25.48 -2.69 -14.12
N LEU A 206 -24.43 -2.16 -13.53
CA LEU A 206 -23.74 -2.79 -12.42
C LEU A 206 -24.43 -2.29 -11.14
N SER A 207 -24.96 -3.19 -10.37
CA SER A 207 -25.56 -2.95 -9.06
C SER A 207 -24.71 -3.58 -7.98
#